data_66a06290cb4225723d9922d0a1b1536e
#
_entry.id   66a06290cb4225723d9922d0a1b1536e
#
_cell.length_a   1.000
_cell.length_b   1.000
_cell.length_c   1.000
_cell.angle_alpha   90.00
_cell.angle_beta   90.00
_cell.angle_gamma   90.00
#
_symmetry.space_group_name_H-M   'P 1'
#
loop_
_entity.id
_entity.type
_entity.pdbx_description
1 polymer ?
#
loop_
_entity_poly.entity_id
_entity_poly.type
_entity_poly.pdbx_seq_one_letter_code
_entity_poly.pdbx_strand_id
1 'polypeptide(L)'
;MREAPFTVCVIGGGFTGAAAAIACLEHVRVPFRLVLAEPSAALGRGVAYGSHHPLHLLNGRTRDLSIRAGQPGDFLNWAFRQLDQGENHAGLHEGLGHTFLPRQLFGEYVRQRLYEAIGRRPDIDFALVAEAARDVTEERGRGYRVAFERAEPVRADIVILATAYGLQTSSGTGALAPFEAVPGEHFARAQTILLIGSGLTMVDVLLGARRDGFRGKALVISRRGQLPRTHAPRGVVPQNVALPRSRRVSMLATGIRIACEMAQENGTPWQAVINGLRASLPELWQGLPVAEQARFLRHLRPFWDAHRHRLPMEIHASLMEEFASARAELLRGQVKGVTRTRAGFAVTLLRRGREAETLKADLAFDCSGFRPDLEQPLIRGLTEAGLAEPDAHRLGLAVEPSGQILGKAGRPSPGLYAIGPLCQGTLWEITAVPEIVRQADRAAQAIATSAAPAEPSLEATAASS
;
A
#
# COMPACT_ATOMS: atom_id res chain seq x y z
N MET A 1 12.11 -14.23 39.69
CA MET A 1 12.54 -13.74 38.39
C MET A 1 11.37 -12.93 37.83
N ARG A 2 11.57 -11.64 37.41
CA ARG A 2 10.52 -10.92 36.68
C ARG A 2 10.30 -11.66 35.37
N GLU A 3 9.08 -12.08 35.09
CA GLU A 3 8.72 -12.55 33.75
C GLU A 3 9.11 -11.49 32.72
N ALA A 4 9.65 -11.90 31.59
CA ALA A 4 9.97 -10.98 30.52
C ALA A 4 8.69 -10.25 30.09
N PRO A 5 8.73 -8.93 29.80
CA PRO A 5 7.54 -8.21 29.42
C PRO A 5 6.98 -8.74 28.11
N PHE A 6 5.64 -8.78 28.01
CA PHE A 6 4.96 -9.08 26.74
C PHE A 6 5.53 -8.19 25.63
N THR A 7 5.97 -8.80 24.54
CA THR A 7 6.74 -8.10 23.49
C THR A 7 6.03 -8.18 22.14
N VAL A 8 5.79 -7.03 21.54
CA VAL A 8 5.30 -6.90 20.17
C VAL A 8 6.43 -6.40 19.28
N CYS A 9 6.81 -7.16 18.27
CA CYS A 9 7.81 -6.79 17.28
C CYS A 9 7.15 -6.49 15.93
N VAL A 10 7.26 -5.25 15.45
CA VAL A 10 6.77 -4.81 14.14
C VAL A 10 7.94 -4.76 13.16
N ILE A 11 7.89 -5.56 12.12
CA ILE A 11 8.91 -5.63 11.07
C ILE A 11 8.49 -4.75 9.88
N GLY A 12 9.21 -3.65 9.69
CA GLY A 12 8.93 -2.57 8.74
C GLY A 12 8.37 -1.34 9.45
N GLY A 13 9.09 -0.22 9.36
CA GLY A 13 8.77 1.05 10.03
C GLY A 13 8.14 2.10 9.10
N GLY A 14 7.69 1.72 7.90
CA GLY A 14 6.96 2.60 6.99
C GLY A 14 5.54 2.92 7.51
N PHE A 15 4.67 3.42 6.62
CA PHE A 15 3.29 3.76 6.96
C PHE A 15 2.53 2.61 7.64
N THR A 16 2.63 1.41 7.08
CA THR A 16 1.93 0.22 7.59
C THR A 16 2.40 -0.14 9.00
N GLY A 17 3.72 -0.12 9.25
CA GLY A 17 4.28 -0.41 10.56
C GLY A 17 3.95 0.67 11.59
N ALA A 18 3.96 1.94 11.19
CA ALA A 18 3.50 3.03 12.07
C ALA A 18 2.02 2.89 12.43
N ALA A 19 1.16 2.51 11.48
CA ALA A 19 -0.26 2.25 11.74
C ALA A 19 -0.45 1.08 12.72
N ALA A 20 0.31 -0.02 12.53
CA ALA A 20 0.29 -1.17 13.44
C ALA A 20 0.76 -0.79 14.85
N ALA A 21 1.88 -0.06 14.96
CA ALA A 21 2.44 0.37 16.23
C ALA A 21 1.47 1.30 16.98
N ILE A 22 0.89 2.31 16.31
CA ILE A 22 -0.11 3.22 16.89
C ILE A 22 -1.31 2.43 17.39
N ALA A 23 -1.84 1.51 16.58
CA ALA A 23 -2.99 0.70 16.97
C ALA A 23 -2.68 -0.18 18.20
N CYS A 24 -1.49 -0.82 18.27
CA CYS A 24 -1.07 -1.57 19.44
C CYS A 24 -0.97 -0.68 20.69
N LEU A 25 -0.40 0.54 20.58
CA LEU A 25 -0.29 1.50 21.67
C LEU A 25 -1.69 1.98 22.15
N GLU A 26 -2.68 2.05 21.27
CA GLU A 26 -4.05 2.46 21.59
C GLU A 26 -4.89 1.32 22.20
N HIS A 27 -4.69 0.05 21.80
CA HIS A 27 -5.54 -1.07 22.21
C HIS A 27 -4.94 -1.96 23.32
N VAL A 28 -3.63 -2.21 23.31
CA VAL A 28 -2.99 -3.04 24.35
C VAL A 28 -2.83 -2.24 25.63
N ARG A 29 -3.63 -2.58 26.64
CA ARG A 29 -3.74 -1.80 27.89
C ARG A 29 -2.66 -2.12 28.93
N VAL A 30 -2.12 -3.32 28.89
CA VAL A 30 -1.04 -3.74 29.78
C VAL A 30 0.29 -3.11 29.35
N PRO A 31 1.25 -2.90 30.27
CA PRO A 31 2.62 -2.55 29.91
C PRO A 31 3.22 -3.65 29.02
N PHE A 32 3.87 -3.23 27.91
CA PHE A 32 4.52 -4.16 27.00
C PHE A 32 5.77 -3.53 26.37
N ARG A 33 6.59 -4.36 25.78
CA ARG A 33 7.72 -3.91 24.97
C ARG A 33 7.30 -3.81 23.50
N LEU A 34 7.47 -2.62 22.89
CA LEU A 34 7.24 -2.39 21.45
C LEU A 34 8.60 -2.27 20.75
N VAL A 35 8.90 -3.23 19.89
CA VAL A 35 10.09 -3.19 19.04
C VAL A 35 9.69 -2.88 17.61
N LEU A 36 10.31 -1.86 17.01
CA LEU A 36 10.11 -1.51 15.61
C LEU A 36 11.42 -1.80 14.85
N ALA A 37 11.40 -2.71 13.89
CA ALA A 37 12.54 -3.06 13.06
C ALA A 37 12.44 -2.34 11.70
N GLU A 38 13.33 -1.36 11.44
CA GLU A 38 13.33 -0.56 10.21
C GLU A 38 14.76 -0.17 9.82
N PRO A 39 15.26 -0.61 8.67
CA PRO A 39 16.64 -0.32 8.25
C PRO A 39 16.89 1.15 7.90
N SER A 40 15.85 1.91 7.60
CA SER A 40 15.97 3.33 7.30
C SER A 40 15.62 4.18 8.53
N ALA A 41 16.23 5.34 8.67
CA ALA A 41 15.87 6.30 9.73
C ALA A 41 14.51 6.99 9.48
N ALA A 42 13.82 6.66 8.39
CA ALA A 42 12.61 7.35 7.94
C ALA A 42 11.32 6.70 8.46
N LEU A 43 11.20 6.58 9.79
CA LEU A 43 9.99 6.04 10.42
C LEU A 43 8.72 6.74 9.93
N GLY A 44 7.67 5.96 9.71
CA GLY A 44 6.36 6.43 9.26
C GLY A 44 6.24 6.74 7.76
N ARG A 45 7.35 6.94 7.06
CA ARG A 45 7.35 7.36 5.65
C ARG A 45 7.37 6.18 4.69
N GLY A 46 8.33 5.28 4.85
CA GLY A 46 8.57 4.19 3.89
C GLY A 46 8.75 4.71 2.46
N VAL A 47 8.63 3.82 1.48
CA VAL A 47 8.78 4.17 0.05
C VAL A 47 7.65 5.09 -0.44
N ALA A 48 6.43 4.89 0.05
CA ALA A 48 5.25 5.61 -0.46
C ALA A 48 5.24 7.11 -0.12
N TYR A 49 5.76 7.48 1.06
CA TYR A 49 5.72 8.85 1.60
C TYR A 49 7.10 9.44 1.89
N GLY A 50 8.16 8.75 1.46
CA GLY A 50 9.55 9.19 1.57
C GLY A 50 10.02 10.09 0.42
N SER A 51 9.23 10.23 -0.64
CA SER A 51 9.58 11.07 -1.79
C SER A 51 9.64 12.54 -1.41
N HIS A 52 10.73 13.21 -1.78
CA HIS A 52 10.91 14.66 -1.60
C HIS A 52 10.45 15.47 -2.81
N HIS A 53 9.96 14.82 -3.87
CA HIS A 53 9.53 15.51 -5.07
C HIS A 53 8.15 16.15 -4.85
N PRO A 54 8.00 17.48 -4.98
CA PRO A 54 6.79 18.20 -4.60
C PRO A 54 5.57 17.91 -5.49
N LEU A 55 5.77 17.38 -6.71
CA LEU A 55 4.69 16.95 -7.59
C LEU A 55 4.17 15.53 -7.26
N HIS A 56 4.83 14.79 -6.37
CA HIS A 56 4.32 13.52 -5.91
C HIS A 56 3.21 13.76 -4.89
N LEU A 57 2.01 13.98 -5.41
CA LEU A 57 0.82 14.23 -4.61
C LEU A 57 0.22 12.92 -4.09
N LEU A 58 -0.51 13.05 -2.99
CA LEU A 58 -1.40 11.99 -2.51
C LEU A 58 -2.48 11.70 -3.56
N ASN A 59 -2.89 10.45 -3.66
CA ASN A 59 -4.01 10.02 -4.51
C ASN A 59 -5.35 9.98 -3.77
N GLY A 60 -5.39 10.49 -2.54
CA GLY A 60 -6.58 10.71 -1.72
C GLY A 60 -6.65 12.16 -1.28
N ARG A 61 -7.86 12.68 -1.08
CA ARG A 61 -8.05 14.03 -0.57
C ARG A 61 -7.62 14.11 0.89
N THR A 62 -7.15 15.27 1.31
CA THR A 62 -6.65 15.51 2.68
C THR A 62 -7.64 15.06 3.74
N ARG A 63 -8.94 15.33 3.57
CA ARG A 63 -10.00 14.92 4.51
C ARG A 63 -10.28 13.42 4.57
N ASP A 64 -9.87 12.66 3.56
CA ASP A 64 -10.16 11.23 3.43
C ASP A 64 -9.03 10.35 4.01
N LEU A 65 -7.97 10.98 4.54
CA LEU A 65 -6.77 10.31 5.01
C LEU A 65 -6.57 10.54 6.51
N SER A 66 -6.24 9.46 7.22
CA SER A 66 -5.85 9.49 8.63
C SER A 66 -5.03 8.24 8.95
N ILE A 67 -4.05 8.36 9.85
CA ILE A 67 -3.35 7.20 10.44
C ILE A 67 -4.09 6.66 11.67
N ARG A 68 -5.06 7.37 12.18
CA ARG A 68 -5.81 6.99 13.38
C ARG A 68 -7.18 6.43 13.01
N ALA A 69 -7.46 5.23 13.47
CA ALA A 69 -8.78 4.63 13.32
C ALA A 69 -9.84 5.49 14.02
N GLY A 70 -11.03 5.61 13.43
CA GLY A 70 -12.13 6.39 14.00
C GLY A 70 -11.95 7.92 13.98
N GLN A 71 -10.83 8.45 13.45
CA GLN A 71 -10.57 9.90 13.38
C GLN A 71 -10.27 10.34 11.93
N PRO A 72 -11.25 10.31 11.01
CA PRO A 72 -11.01 10.56 9.57
C PRO A 72 -10.47 11.97 9.26
N GLY A 73 -10.76 12.97 10.11
CA GLY A 73 -10.27 14.34 9.95
C GLY A 73 -8.90 14.64 10.55
N ASP A 74 -8.20 13.65 11.14
CA ASP A 74 -6.98 13.93 11.91
C ASP A 74 -5.85 14.50 11.02
N PHE A 75 -5.66 13.97 9.81
CA PHE A 75 -4.67 14.54 8.89
C PHE A 75 -5.03 15.94 8.41
N LEU A 76 -6.31 16.19 8.10
CA LEU A 76 -6.78 17.53 7.71
C LEU A 76 -6.51 18.54 8.83
N ASN A 77 -6.87 18.21 10.06
CA ASN A 77 -6.66 19.07 11.21
C ASN A 77 -5.18 19.33 11.49
N TRP A 78 -4.34 18.29 11.30
CA TRP A 78 -2.90 18.43 11.44
C TRP A 78 -2.32 19.33 10.33
N ALA A 79 -2.65 19.07 9.07
CA ALA A 79 -2.16 19.82 7.93
C ALA A 79 -2.58 21.29 8.00
N PHE A 80 -3.81 21.54 8.43
CA PHE A 80 -4.32 22.89 8.62
C PHE A 80 -3.44 23.67 9.62
N ARG A 81 -3.14 23.07 10.80
CA ARG A 81 -2.25 23.71 11.79
C ARG A 81 -0.83 23.94 11.31
N GLN A 82 -0.33 23.13 10.36
CA GLN A 82 1.03 23.32 9.79
C GLN A 82 1.07 24.44 8.75
N LEU A 83 -0.01 24.67 8.04
CA LEU A 83 -0.07 25.57 6.89
C LEU A 83 -0.66 26.95 7.25
N ASP A 84 -1.42 27.02 8.35
CA ASP A 84 -2.12 28.25 8.75
C ASP A 84 -1.41 28.95 9.89
N GLN A 85 -1.04 30.20 9.63
CA GLN A 85 -0.49 31.14 10.62
C GLN A 85 -1.40 32.38 10.78
N GLY A 86 -2.66 32.38 10.32
CA GLY A 86 -3.54 33.55 10.26
C GLY A 86 -4.94 33.35 10.83
N GLU A 87 -5.72 34.42 10.88
CA GLU A 87 -6.96 34.55 11.68
C GLU A 87 -8.30 34.14 10.99
N ASN A 88 -8.34 33.59 9.76
CA ASN A 88 -9.61 33.32 9.06
C ASN A 88 -9.72 31.87 8.56
N HIS A 89 -10.36 31.00 9.36
CA HIS A 89 -10.07 29.57 9.33
C HIS A 89 -11.11 28.63 8.69
N ALA A 90 -12.42 28.91 8.73
CA ALA A 90 -13.43 27.91 8.38
C ALA A 90 -13.45 27.58 6.88
N GLY A 91 -13.45 28.56 5.99
CA GLY A 91 -13.46 28.34 4.54
C GLY A 91 -12.15 27.77 4.01
N LEU A 92 -11.01 28.14 4.62
CA LEU A 92 -9.70 27.61 4.28
C LEU A 92 -9.57 26.13 4.69
N HIS A 93 -10.09 25.75 5.86
CA HIS A 93 -10.10 24.38 6.34
C HIS A 93 -10.92 23.46 5.40
N GLU A 94 -12.13 23.88 5.03
CA GLU A 94 -12.95 23.14 4.07
C GLU A 94 -12.26 23.02 2.71
N GLY A 95 -11.70 24.12 2.19
CA GLY A 95 -10.93 24.15 0.95
C GLY A 95 -9.77 23.16 0.97
N LEU A 96 -8.96 23.15 2.05
CA LEU A 96 -7.85 22.24 2.25
C LEU A 96 -8.30 20.78 2.27
N GLY A 97 -9.45 20.50 2.86
CA GLY A 97 -10.03 19.14 2.89
C GLY A 97 -10.26 18.53 1.50
N HIS A 98 -10.45 19.36 0.49
CA HIS A 98 -10.66 18.93 -0.89
C HIS A 98 -9.37 18.86 -1.74
N THR A 99 -8.24 19.27 -1.20
CA THR A 99 -6.94 19.28 -1.91
C THR A 99 -6.24 17.94 -1.81
N PHE A 100 -5.20 17.79 -2.63
CA PHE A 100 -4.28 16.66 -2.64
C PHE A 100 -2.90 17.19 -2.26
N LEU A 101 -2.47 16.91 -1.05
CA LEU A 101 -1.20 17.41 -0.52
C LEU A 101 0.00 16.56 -0.98
N PRO A 102 1.23 17.08 -0.91
CA PRO A 102 2.44 16.32 -1.18
C PRO A 102 2.56 15.09 -0.26
N ARG A 103 3.04 13.97 -0.82
CA ARG A 103 3.25 12.71 -0.06
C ARG A 103 4.20 12.90 1.12
N GLN A 104 5.22 13.74 0.97
CA GLN A 104 6.16 14.07 2.05
C GLN A 104 5.44 14.61 3.29
N LEU A 105 4.49 15.52 3.11
CA LEU A 105 3.75 16.11 4.22
C LEU A 105 2.94 15.06 5.00
N PHE A 106 2.35 14.10 4.29
CA PHE A 106 1.67 12.97 4.94
C PHE A 106 2.65 12.08 5.69
N GLY A 107 3.85 11.85 5.17
CA GLY A 107 4.90 11.12 5.86
C GLY A 107 5.36 11.81 7.16
N GLU A 108 5.43 13.13 7.18
CA GLU A 108 5.74 13.93 8.39
C GLU A 108 4.63 13.81 9.44
N TYR A 109 3.37 13.92 8.99
CA TYR A 109 2.19 13.69 9.84
C TYR A 109 2.22 12.30 10.49
N VAL A 110 2.46 11.25 9.71
CA VAL A 110 2.51 9.87 10.21
C VAL A 110 3.61 9.70 11.26
N ARG A 111 4.80 10.24 10.97
CA ARG A 111 5.93 10.20 11.91
C ARG A 111 5.59 10.90 13.22
N GLN A 112 5.01 12.10 13.15
CA GLN A 112 4.66 12.86 14.34
C GLN A 112 3.60 12.10 15.17
N ARG A 113 2.57 11.54 14.54
CA ARG A 113 1.54 10.76 15.24
C ARG A 113 2.11 9.52 15.93
N LEU A 114 3.09 8.85 15.31
CA LEU A 114 3.77 7.72 15.93
C LEU A 114 4.51 8.13 17.20
N TYR A 115 5.31 9.19 17.15
CA TYR A 115 6.02 9.69 18.34
C TYR A 115 5.09 10.20 19.42
N GLU A 116 3.98 10.87 19.06
CA GLU A 116 2.96 11.28 20.02
C GLU A 116 2.29 10.07 20.69
N ALA A 117 2.01 9.00 19.95
CA ALA A 117 1.43 7.78 20.51
C ALA A 117 2.39 7.09 21.49
N ILE A 118 3.67 7.01 21.16
CA ILE A 118 4.71 6.49 22.06
C ILE A 118 4.80 7.37 23.32
N GLY A 119 4.87 8.69 23.18
CA GLY A 119 4.99 9.63 24.31
C GLY A 119 3.80 9.62 25.27
N ARG A 120 2.61 9.19 24.83
CA ARG A 120 1.41 9.03 25.68
C ARG A 120 1.43 7.76 26.52
N ARG A 121 2.38 6.85 26.30
CA ARG A 121 2.51 5.56 26.97
C ARG A 121 3.87 5.44 27.66
N PRO A 122 4.09 6.16 28.77
CA PRO A 122 5.36 6.11 29.52
C PRO A 122 5.62 4.74 30.17
N ASP A 123 4.64 3.87 30.22
CA ASP A 123 4.69 2.49 30.69
C ASP A 123 5.21 1.50 29.65
N ILE A 124 5.45 1.94 28.41
CA ILE A 124 5.93 1.10 27.31
C ILE A 124 7.46 1.20 27.19
N ASP A 125 8.11 0.03 27.06
CA ASP A 125 9.51 -0.05 26.63
C ASP A 125 9.57 -0.01 25.10
N PHE A 126 9.91 1.15 24.53
CA PHE A 126 10.04 1.31 23.07
C PHE A 126 11.49 1.12 22.63
N ALA A 127 11.72 0.25 21.66
CA ALA A 127 13.00 0.03 21.02
C ALA A 127 12.93 0.10 19.49
N LEU A 128 13.89 0.78 18.86
CA LEU A 128 14.10 0.79 17.43
C LEU A 128 15.32 -0.05 17.08
N VAL A 129 15.13 -1.07 16.23
CA VAL A 129 16.24 -1.81 15.61
C VAL A 129 16.44 -1.27 14.19
N ALA A 130 17.54 -0.56 13.98
CA ALA A 130 17.85 0.09 12.69
C ALA A 130 18.45 -0.91 11.68
N GLU A 131 17.84 -2.08 11.56
CA GLU A 131 18.24 -3.14 10.63
C GLU A 131 17.00 -3.86 10.05
N ALA A 132 17.20 -4.49 8.89
CA ALA A 132 16.21 -5.40 8.33
C ALA A 132 16.20 -6.73 9.09
N ALA A 133 15.01 -7.19 9.47
CA ALA A 133 14.87 -8.55 9.97
C ALA A 133 15.21 -9.55 8.85
N ARG A 134 16.01 -10.56 9.20
CA ARG A 134 16.48 -11.59 8.27
C ARG A 134 15.67 -12.87 8.37
N ASP A 135 15.24 -13.17 9.58
CA ASP A 135 14.52 -14.42 9.86
C ASP A 135 13.59 -14.28 11.06
N VAL A 136 12.54 -15.08 11.08
CA VAL A 136 11.61 -15.23 12.19
C VAL A 136 11.39 -16.73 12.41
N THR A 137 11.81 -17.22 13.57
CA THR A 137 11.69 -18.61 13.98
C THR A 137 10.77 -18.74 15.19
N GLU A 138 9.92 -19.75 15.20
CA GLU A 138 9.06 -20.06 16.34
C GLU A 138 9.89 -20.71 17.46
N GLU A 139 9.81 -20.17 18.67
CA GLU A 139 10.34 -20.78 19.89
C GLU A 139 9.19 -21.45 20.66
N ARG A 140 9.06 -22.76 20.57
CA ARG A 140 7.95 -23.55 21.16
C ARG A 140 7.58 -23.08 22.56
N GLY A 141 6.34 -22.63 22.74
CA GLY A 141 5.81 -22.15 24.02
C GLY A 141 6.39 -20.81 24.50
N ARG A 142 7.14 -20.08 23.63
CA ARG A 142 7.83 -18.83 23.98
C ARG A 142 7.68 -17.71 22.92
N GLY A 143 6.78 -17.88 21.95
CA GLY A 143 6.59 -16.92 20.87
C GLY A 143 7.62 -17.07 19.75
N TYR A 144 8.21 -15.97 19.29
CA TYR A 144 9.08 -15.91 18.13
C TYR A 144 10.44 -15.29 18.46
N ARG A 145 11.47 -15.72 17.73
CA ARG A 145 12.78 -15.10 17.71
C ARG A 145 12.96 -14.40 16.36
N VAL A 146 13.10 -13.07 16.38
CA VAL A 146 13.40 -12.24 15.21
C VAL A 146 14.89 -12.02 15.14
N ALA A 147 15.54 -12.44 14.05
CA ALA A 147 16.96 -12.31 13.83
C ALA A 147 17.32 -11.19 12.87
N PHE A 148 18.43 -10.51 13.13
CA PHE A 148 19.01 -9.42 12.34
C PHE A 148 20.40 -9.81 11.84
N GLU A 149 21.05 -8.95 11.08
CA GLU A 149 22.40 -9.23 10.59
C GLU A 149 23.47 -9.03 11.67
N ARG A 150 23.35 -7.95 12.43
CA ARG A 150 24.33 -7.54 13.45
C ARG A 150 23.69 -7.29 14.80
N ALA A 151 22.47 -6.77 14.83
CA ALA A 151 21.77 -6.50 16.07
C ALA A 151 21.41 -7.80 16.81
N GLU A 152 21.33 -7.71 18.15
CA GLU A 152 20.89 -8.83 18.97
C GLU A 152 19.49 -9.28 18.58
N PRO A 153 19.24 -10.59 18.53
CA PRO A 153 17.92 -11.11 18.24
C PRO A 153 16.90 -10.67 19.27
N VAL A 154 15.69 -10.37 18.79
CA VAL A 154 14.55 -9.98 19.62
C VAL A 154 13.63 -11.19 19.82
N ARG A 155 13.30 -11.50 21.07
CA ARG A 155 12.18 -12.40 21.40
C ARG A 155 10.89 -11.60 21.44
N ALA A 156 9.85 -12.10 20.80
CA ALA A 156 8.56 -11.45 20.72
C ALA A 156 7.43 -12.47 20.89
N ASP A 157 6.40 -12.09 21.65
CA ASP A 157 5.16 -12.87 21.76
C ASP A 157 4.31 -12.68 20.49
N ILE A 158 4.39 -11.48 19.94
CA ILE A 158 3.70 -11.09 18.70
C ILE A 158 4.70 -10.54 17.69
N VAL A 159 4.60 -11.03 16.46
CA VAL A 159 5.34 -10.48 15.31
C VAL A 159 4.34 -9.97 14.27
N ILE A 160 4.50 -8.72 13.84
CA ILE A 160 3.68 -8.09 12.79
C ILE A 160 4.55 -7.79 11.57
N LEU A 161 4.29 -8.48 10.46
CA LEU A 161 4.94 -8.20 9.18
C LEU A 161 4.26 -7.00 8.51
N ALA A 162 4.94 -5.86 8.50
CA ALA A 162 4.50 -4.61 7.88
C ALA A 162 5.45 -4.19 6.75
N THR A 163 6.04 -5.15 6.06
CA THR A 163 7.10 -4.98 5.05
C THR A 163 6.61 -4.45 3.71
N ALA A 164 5.30 -4.20 3.56
CA ALA A 164 4.66 -3.76 2.34
C ALA A 164 4.96 -4.72 1.16
N TYR A 165 5.69 -4.23 0.15
CA TYR A 165 6.12 -5.05 -1.00
C TYR A 165 7.53 -5.62 -0.84
N GLY A 166 8.14 -5.48 0.34
CA GLY A 166 9.53 -5.82 0.60
C GLY A 166 10.50 -4.69 0.24
N LEU A 167 11.79 -4.97 0.39
CA LEU A 167 12.87 -4.02 0.08
C LEU A 167 13.20 -3.94 -1.42
N GLN A 168 12.49 -4.67 -2.27
CA GLN A 168 12.77 -4.65 -3.70
C GLN A 168 12.42 -3.29 -4.31
N THR A 169 13.45 -2.63 -4.79
CA THR A 169 13.36 -1.36 -5.53
C THR A 169 13.25 -1.57 -7.04
N SER A 170 13.41 -2.79 -7.53
CA SER A 170 13.34 -3.12 -8.97
C SER A 170 12.40 -4.31 -9.21
N SER A 171 11.67 -4.26 -10.30
CA SER A 171 10.79 -5.35 -10.77
C SER A 171 11.55 -6.52 -11.43
N GLY A 172 12.86 -6.50 -11.42
CA GLY A 172 13.70 -7.48 -12.14
C GLY A 172 13.69 -7.32 -13.66
N THR A 173 13.09 -6.26 -14.19
CA THR A 173 13.05 -6.02 -15.64
C THR A 173 14.37 -5.52 -16.22
N GLY A 174 15.31 -5.05 -15.40
CA GLY A 174 16.54 -4.38 -15.83
C GLY A 174 16.38 -2.88 -16.12
N ALA A 175 15.18 -2.33 -16.03
CA ALA A 175 14.92 -0.89 -16.06
C ALA A 175 15.22 -0.24 -14.70
N LEU A 176 15.32 1.10 -14.68
CA LEU A 176 15.47 1.88 -13.46
C LEU A 176 14.23 1.74 -12.59
N ALA A 177 14.41 1.79 -11.27
CA ALA A 177 13.29 1.90 -10.35
C ALA A 177 12.58 3.24 -10.51
N PRO A 178 11.24 3.33 -10.31
CA PRO A 178 10.48 4.56 -10.60
C PRO A 178 10.89 5.76 -9.74
N PHE A 179 11.43 5.52 -8.56
CA PHE A 179 11.88 6.56 -7.63
C PHE A 179 13.40 6.52 -7.40
N GLU A 180 14.13 5.86 -8.30
CA GLU A 180 15.59 5.90 -8.30
C GLU A 180 16.07 7.33 -8.55
N ALA A 181 17.05 7.77 -7.77
CA ALA A 181 17.61 9.10 -7.93
C ALA A 181 18.39 9.19 -9.24
N VAL A 182 17.81 9.89 -10.21
CA VAL A 182 18.46 10.22 -11.48
C VAL A 182 18.84 11.69 -11.45
N PRO A 183 20.12 12.06 -11.65
CA PRO A 183 20.53 13.47 -11.71
C PRO A 183 19.76 14.24 -12.77
N GLY A 184 19.34 15.47 -12.47
CA GLY A 184 18.56 16.31 -13.39
C GLY A 184 19.22 16.54 -14.76
N GLU A 185 20.55 16.55 -14.81
CA GLU A 185 21.31 16.66 -16.07
C GLU A 185 21.06 15.48 -17.05
N HIS A 186 20.77 14.28 -16.53
CA HIS A 186 20.41 13.14 -17.38
C HIS A 186 19.03 13.34 -18.01
N PHE A 187 18.08 13.90 -17.26
CA PHE A 187 16.78 14.26 -17.81
C PHE A 187 16.88 15.37 -18.85
N ALA A 188 17.69 16.40 -18.60
CA ALA A 188 17.87 17.51 -19.52
C ALA A 188 18.52 17.08 -20.87
N ARG A 189 19.37 16.06 -20.85
CA ARG A 189 20.05 15.53 -22.06
C ARG A 189 19.25 14.45 -22.79
N ALA A 190 18.33 13.78 -22.09
CA ALA A 190 17.58 12.67 -22.68
C ALA A 190 16.65 13.15 -23.81
N GLN A 191 16.69 12.46 -24.94
CA GLN A 191 15.79 12.67 -26.08
C GLN A 191 14.56 11.75 -25.98
N THR A 192 14.73 10.57 -25.38
CA THR A 192 13.66 9.59 -25.25
C THR A 192 13.72 8.95 -23.87
N ILE A 193 12.58 8.97 -23.15
CA ILE A 193 12.39 8.13 -21.97
C ILE A 193 11.32 7.08 -22.24
N LEU A 194 11.47 5.89 -21.64
CA LEU A 194 10.54 4.79 -21.78
C LEU A 194 9.98 4.43 -20.40
N LEU A 195 8.65 4.36 -20.30
CA LEU A 195 7.92 4.11 -19.06
C LEU A 195 7.14 2.80 -19.21
N ILE A 196 7.52 1.77 -18.44
CA ILE A 196 6.88 0.45 -18.48
C ILE A 196 5.74 0.46 -17.45
N GLY A 197 4.49 0.45 -17.92
CA GLY A 197 3.30 0.65 -17.11
C GLY A 197 2.68 2.03 -17.34
N SER A 198 1.36 2.12 -17.14
CA SER A 198 0.57 3.34 -17.40
C SER A 198 -0.27 3.76 -16.18
N GLY A 199 0.11 3.35 -14.98
CA GLY A 199 -0.56 3.70 -13.71
C GLY A 199 -0.07 5.02 -13.12
N LEU A 200 -0.44 5.28 -11.86
CA LEU A 200 -0.07 6.50 -11.14
C LEU A 200 1.45 6.70 -11.05
N THR A 201 2.22 5.63 -10.88
CA THR A 201 3.69 5.69 -10.83
C THR A 201 4.29 6.25 -12.12
N MET A 202 3.72 5.88 -13.28
CA MET A 202 4.15 6.44 -14.56
C MET A 202 3.91 7.95 -14.61
N VAL A 203 2.77 8.41 -14.08
CA VAL A 203 2.44 9.85 -14.05
C VAL A 203 3.44 10.60 -13.17
N ASP A 204 3.74 10.07 -11.99
CA ASP A 204 4.73 10.67 -11.09
C ASP A 204 6.11 10.79 -11.75
N VAL A 205 6.58 9.73 -12.43
CA VAL A 205 7.88 9.71 -13.11
C VAL A 205 7.88 10.67 -14.30
N LEU A 206 6.83 10.65 -15.15
CA LEU A 206 6.74 11.52 -16.33
C LEU A 206 6.75 13.01 -15.95
N LEU A 207 5.85 13.40 -15.04
CA LEU A 207 5.72 14.81 -14.65
C LEU A 207 6.93 15.27 -13.83
N GLY A 208 7.51 14.38 -13.00
CA GLY A 208 8.77 14.62 -12.32
C GLY A 208 9.91 14.88 -13.32
N ALA A 209 10.10 13.99 -14.29
CA ALA A 209 11.12 14.17 -15.33
C ALA A 209 10.95 15.49 -16.10
N ARG A 210 9.70 15.89 -16.42
CA ARG A 210 9.42 17.20 -17.08
C ARG A 210 9.89 18.38 -16.24
N ARG A 211 9.64 18.32 -14.93
CA ARG A 211 10.09 19.36 -14.00
C ARG A 211 11.61 19.41 -13.90
N ASP A 212 12.24 18.23 -13.90
CA ASP A 212 13.70 18.08 -13.80
C ASP A 212 14.42 18.33 -15.13
N GLY A 213 13.72 18.87 -16.12
CA GLY A 213 14.30 19.39 -17.37
C GLY A 213 14.14 18.52 -18.60
N PHE A 214 13.48 17.35 -18.51
CA PHE A 214 13.22 16.53 -19.69
C PHE A 214 12.33 17.24 -20.71
N ARG A 215 12.79 17.35 -21.97
CA ARG A 215 12.07 17.97 -23.08
C ARG A 215 11.80 17.01 -24.24
N GLY A 216 12.40 15.82 -24.21
CA GLY A 216 12.28 14.80 -25.23
C GLY A 216 10.92 14.09 -25.27
N LYS A 217 10.84 13.00 -26.02
CA LYS A 217 9.65 12.17 -26.19
C LYS A 217 9.55 11.09 -25.11
N ALA A 218 8.39 10.95 -24.50
CA ALA A 218 8.08 9.86 -23.56
C ALA A 218 7.32 8.74 -24.27
N LEU A 219 7.79 7.49 -24.16
CA LEU A 219 7.12 6.29 -24.66
C LEU A 219 6.54 5.52 -23.47
N VAL A 220 5.23 5.46 -23.36
CA VAL A 220 4.52 4.75 -22.28
C VAL A 220 4.05 3.41 -22.81
N ILE A 221 4.51 2.31 -22.21
CA ILE A 221 4.12 0.96 -22.62
C ILE A 221 3.10 0.39 -21.65
N SER A 222 1.94 -0.05 -22.16
CA SER A 222 0.90 -0.69 -21.35
C SER A 222 0.23 -1.84 -22.11
N ARG A 223 0.03 -2.96 -21.43
CA ARG A 223 -0.63 -4.15 -22.02
C ARG A 223 -2.05 -3.86 -22.50
N ARG A 224 -2.79 -3.00 -21.82
CA ARG A 224 -4.20 -2.67 -22.09
C ARG A 224 -4.43 -1.24 -22.55
N GLY A 225 -3.43 -0.38 -22.45
CA GLY A 225 -3.55 1.03 -22.84
C GLY A 225 -4.51 1.83 -21.96
N GLN A 226 -4.68 1.45 -20.69
CA GLN A 226 -5.51 2.20 -19.75
C GLN A 226 -4.66 3.26 -19.05
N LEU A 227 -5.17 4.49 -19.01
CA LEU A 227 -4.60 5.59 -18.22
C LEU A 227 -5.47 5.85 -16.99
N PRO A 228 -4.90 6.32 -15.87
CA PRO A 228 -5.65 6.67 -14.67
C PRO A 228 -6.69 7.75 -14.99
N ARG A 229 -7.88 7.64 -14.40
CA ARG A 229 -8.97 8.60 -14.54
C ARG A 229 -8.84 9.70 -13.49
N THR A 230 -9.63 10.75 -13.65
CA THR A 230 -9.70 11.86 -12.69
C THR A 230 -10.59 11.51 -11.49
N HIS A 231 -10.32 12.14 -10.35
CA HIS A 231 -11.22 12.11 -9.20
C HIS A 231 -12.58 12.73 -9.52
N ALA A 232 -13.60 12.39 -8.72
CA ALA A 232 -14.90 13.03 -8.77
C ALA A 232 -14.78 14.55 -8.50
N PRO A 233 -15.65 15.39 -9.07
CA PRO A 233 -15.80 16.76 -8.65
C PRO A 233 -16.04 16.90 -7.12
N ARG A 234 -15.92 18.13 -6.60
CA ARG A 234 -16.28 18.41 -5.20
C ARG A 234 -17.76 18.14 -4.98
N GLY A 235 -18.13 17.70 -3.77
CA GLY A 235 -19.53 17.48 -3.39
C GLY A 235 -20.13 16.14 -3.82
N VAL A 236 -19.42 15.33 -4.61
CA VAL A 236 -19.91 14.01 -5.00
C VAL A 236 -19.86 13.05 -3.82
N VAL A 237 -21.03 12.54 -3.42
CA VAL A 237 -21.22 11.58 -2.32
C VAL A 237 -21.15 10.15 -2.89
N PRO A 238 -20.54 9.19 -2.18
CA PRO A 238 -20.60 7.78 -2.54
C PRO A 238 -22.05 7.27 -2.64
N GLN A 239 -22.36 6.55 -3.72
CA GLN A 239 -23.68 5.99 -3.96
C GLN A 239 -23.68 4.50 -3.66
N ASN A 240 -24.59 4.06 -2.79
CA ASN A 240 -24.80 2.63 -2.56
C ASN A 240 -25.40 1.99 -3.81
N VAL A 241 -24.79 0.88 -4.22
CA VAL A 241 -25.17 0.14 -5.43
C VAL A 241 -25.53 -1.29 -5.05
N ALA A 242 -26.73 -1.71 -5.41
CA ALA A 242 -27.13 -3.11 -5.34
C ALA A 242 -26.48 -3.87 -6.51
N LEU A 243 -25.48 -4.67 -6.23
CA LEU A 243 -24.88 -5.56 -7.24
C LEU A 243 -25.69 -6.86 -7.36
N PRO A 244 -25.65 -7.51 -8.56
CA PRO A 244 -26.27 -8.82 -8.72
C PRO A 244 -25.68 -9.83 -7.74
N ARG A 245 -26.53 -10.66 -7.14
CA ARG A 245 -26.09 -11.79 -6.29
C ARG A 245 -25.45 -12.87 -7.17
N SER A 246 -24.19 -12.67 -7.53
CA SER A 246 -23.46 -13.54 -8.42
C SER A 246 -22.04 -13.79 -7.93
N ARG A 247 -21.57 -15.03 -8.10
CA ARG A 247 -20.17 -15.41 -7.89
C ARG A 247 -19.34 -15.39 -9.19
N ARG A 248 -19.89 -14.83 -10.28
CA ARG A 248 -19.20 -14.65 -11.56
C ARG A 248 -18.76 -13.20 -11.71
N VAL A 249 -17.47 -12.97 -11.84
CA VAL A 249 -16.90 -11.62 -11.96
C VAL A 249 -17.42 -10.85 -13.17
N SER A 250 -17.77 -11.54 -14.26
CA SER A 250 -18.39 -10.91 -15.44
C SER A 250 -19.75 -10.29 -15.14
N MET A 251 -20.58 -10.96 -14.33
CA MET A 251 -21.89 -10.45 -13.93
C MET A 251 -21.76 -9.25 -13.00
N LEU A 252 -20.82 -9.30 -12.06
CA LEU A 252 -20.52 -8.17 -11.17
C LEU A 252 -20.01 -6.96 -11.98
N ALA A 253 -19.10 -7.17 -12.93
CA ALA A 253 -18.59 -6.11 -13.79
C ALA A 253 -19.69 -5.49 -14.67
N THR A 254 -20.62 -6.31 -15.19
CA THR A 254 -21.79 -5.81 -15.94
C THR A 254 -22.71 -4.99 -15.03
N GLY A 255 -22.99 -5.46 -13.82
CA GLY A 255 -23.80 -4.73 -12.84
C GLY A 255 -23.19 -3.38 -12.47
N ILE A 256 -21.88 -3.33 -12.24
CA ILE A 256 -21.15 -2.06 -11.95
C ILE A 256 -21.27 -1.10 -13.15
N ARG A 257 -21.10 -1.60 -14.38
CA ARG A 257 -21.21 -0.77 -15.59
C ARG A 257 -22.61 -0.18 -15.73
N ILE A 258 -23.65 -1.00 -15.61
CA ILE A 258 -25.05 -0.54 -15.66
C ILE A 258 -25.30 0.50 -14.56
N ALA A 259 -24.84 0.27 -13.34
CA ALA A 259 -24.99 1.23 -12.25
C ALA A 259 -24.29 2.57 -12.55
N CYS A 260 -23.12 2.55 -13.18
CA CYS A 260 -22.43 3.76 -13.63
C CYS A 260 -23.19 4.50 -14.74
N GLU A 261 -23.75 3.76 -15.71
CA GLU A 261 -24.56 4.33 -16.79
C GLU A 261 -25.83 4.99 -16.23
N MET A 262 -26.57 4.30 -15.37
CA MET A 262 -27.77 4.84 -14.69
C MET A 262 -27.45 6.06 -13.82
N ALA A 263 -26.33 6.05 -13.10
CA ALA A 263 -25.91 7.19 -12.32
C ALA A 263 -25.65 8.42 -13.21
N GLN A 264 -24.99 8.24 -14.35
CA GLN A 264 -24.72 9.31 -15.31
C GLN A 264 -26.00 9.87 -15.94
N GLU A 265 -26.97 9.03 -16.28
CA GLU A 265 -28.30 9.45 -16.76
C GLU A 265 -29.03 10.32 -15.73
N ASN A 266 -28.83 10.06 -14.44
CA ASN A 266 -29.37 10.85 -13.33
C ASN A 266 -28.46 12.01 -12.88
N GLY A 267 -27.49 12.42 -13.70
CA GLY A 267 -26.59 13.54 -13.43
C GLY A 267 -25.53 13.27 -12.34
N THR A 268 -25.41 12.02 -11.89
CA THR A 268 -24.40 11.63 -10.88
C THR A 268 -23.20 11.00 -11.59
N PRO A 269 -21.96 11.48 -11.34
CA PRO A 269 -20.79 10.93 -12.03
C PRO A 269 -20.49 9.50 -11.56
N TRP A 270 -19.99 8.65 -12.47
CA TRP A 270 -19.66 7.23 -12.24
C TRP A 270 -18.77 7.01 -11.01
N GLN A 271 -17.97 8.01 -10.62
CA GLN A 271 -17.10 7.94 -9.45
C GLN A 271 -17.88 7.74 -8.14
N ALA A 272 -19.12 8.20 -8.06
CA ALA A 272 -20.00 7.99 -6.91
C ALA A 272 -20.26 6.50 -6.70
N VAL A 273 -20.52 5.77 -7.79
CA VAL A 273 -20.74 4.32 -7.80
C VAL A 273 -19.49 3.58 -7.34
N ILE A 274 -18.32 3.87 -7.95
CA ILE A 274 -17.06 3.21 -7.59
C ILE A 274 -16.67 3.51 -6.11
N ASN A 275 -16.95 4.71 -5.63
CA ASN A 275 -16.70 5.06 -4.22
C ASN A 275 -17.64 4.31 -3.28
N GLY A 276 -18.91 4.12 -3.65
CA GLY A 276 -19.89 3.38 -2.85
C GLY A 276 -19.58 1.90 -2.71
N LEU A 277 -18.92 1.30 -3.69
CA LEU A 277 -18.52 -0.11 -3.64
C LEU A 277 -17.39 -0.40 -2.63
N ARG A 278 -16.66 0.63 -2.19
CA ARG A 278 -15.43 0.45 -1.42
C ARG A 278 -15.61 -0.37 -0.14
N ALA A 279 -16.71 -0.17 0.56
CA ALA A 279 -17.00 -0.87 1.80
C ALA A 279 -17.26 -2.39 1.58
N SER A 280 -17.86 -2.76 0.46
CA SER A 280 -18.23 -4.14 0.14
C SER A 280 -17.14 -4.92 -0.63
N LEU A 281 -16.08 -4.27 -1.09
CA LEU A 281 -15.04 -4.91 -1.90
C LEU A 281 -14.36 -6.10 -1.23
N PRO A 282 -14.00 -6.07 0.08
CA PRO A 282 -13.40 -7.23 0.73
C PRO A 282 -14.32 -8.45 0.72
N GLU A 283 -15.60 -8.27 1.01
CA GLU A 283 -16.60 -9.35 1.00
C GLU A 283 -16.85 -9.88 -0.40
N LEU A 284 -16.97 -8.98 -1.40
CA LEU A 284 -17.11 -9.35 -2.80
C LEU A 284 -15.91 -10.17 -3.28
N TRP A 285 -14.70 -9.75 -2.94
CA TRP A 285 -13.49 -10.47 -3.31
C TRP A 285 -13.42 -11.86 -2.68
N GLN A 286 -13.63 -11.97 -1.37
CA GLN A 286 -13.60 -13.23 -0.64
C GLN A 286 -14.75 -14.17 -1.06
N GLY A 287 -15.88 -13.62 -1.45
CA GLY A 287 -17.04 -14.38 -1.97
C GLY A 287 -16.83 -14.98 -3.36
N LEU A 288 -15.84 -14.51 -4.14
CA LEU A 288 -15.53 -15.05 -5.46
C LEU A 288 -14.76 -16.37 -5.36
N PRO A 289 -15.10 -17.38 -6.19
CA PRO A 289 -14.23 -18.55 -6.38
C PRO A 289 -12.84 -18.14 -6.88
N VAL A 290 -11.80 -18.87 -6.51
CA VAL A 290 -10.40 -18.62 -6.93
C VAL A 290 -10.27 -18.47 -8.46
N ALA A 291 -11.00 -19.27 -9.24
CA ALA A 291 -11.01 -19.17 -10.69
C ALA A 291 -11.57 -17.83 -11.20
N GLU A 292 -12.57 -17.27 -10.53
CA GLU A 292 -13.15 -15.97 -10.88
C GLU A 292 -12.26 -14.80 -10.42
N GLN A 293 -11.59 -14.94 -9.27
CA GLN A 293 -10.54 -14.01 -8.85
C GLN A 293 -9.39 -13.99 -9.88
N ALA A 294 -8.92 -15.16 -10.34
CA ALA A 294 -7.92 -15.27 -11.39
C ALA A 294 -8.38 -14.62 -12.72
N ARG A 295 -9.67 -14.78 -13.07
CA ARG A 295 -10.27 -14.14 -14.24
C ARG A 295 -10.28 -12.62 -14.11
N PHE A 296 -10.64 -12.08 -12.94
CA PHE A 296 -10.57 -10.66 -12.65
C PHE A 296 -9.14 -10.13 -12.80
N LEU A 297 -8.17 -10.76 -12.16
CA LEU A 297 -6.76 -10.36 -12.20
C LEU A 297 -6.21 -10.31 -13.64
N ARG A 298 -6.60 -11.25 -14.48
CA ARG A 298 -6.15 -11.37 -15.87
C ARG A 298 -6.80 -10.36 -16.79
N HIS A 299 -8.11 -10.12 -16.64
CA HIS A 299 -8.89 -9.42 -17.64
C HIS A 299 -9.44 -8.07 -17.20
N LEU A 300 -9.84 -7.91 -15.94
CA LEU A 300 -10.56 -6.73 -15.45
C LEU A 300 -9.71 -5.80 -14.58
N ARG A 301 -8.69 -6.32 -13.90
CA ARG A 301 -7.84 -5.53 -13.01
C ARG A 301 -7.33 -4.23 -13.64
N PRO A 302 -6.81 -4.18 -14.88
CA PRO A 302 -6.31 -2.92 -15.46
C PRO A 302 -7.40 -1.87 -15.65
N PHE A 303 -8.65 -2.28 -15.90
CA PHE A 303 -9.79 -1.37 -15.97
C PHE A 303 -10.21 -0.90 -14.59
N TRP A 304 -10.25 -1.83 -13.62
CA TRP A 304 -10.52 -1.51 -12.23
C TRP A 304 -9.50 -0.49 -11.70
N ASP A 305 -8.21 -0.77 -11.84
CA ASP A 305 -7.13 0.08 -11.37
C ASP A 305 -7.22 1.50 -11.94
N ALA A 306 -7.53 1.65 -13.23
CA ALA A 306 -7.67 2.95 -13.89
C ALA A 306 -8.84 3.79 -13.33
N HIS A 307 -9.94 3.14 -12.90
CA HIS A 307 -11.12 3.82 -12.34
C HIS A 307 -11.02 4.00 -10.82
N ARG A 308 -10.26 3.14 -10.14
CA ARG A 308 -10.11 3.16 -8.69
C ARG A 308 -8.96 4.04 -8.22
N HIS A 309 -7.80 3.95 -8.87
CA HIS A 309 -6.60 4.73 -8.56
C HIS A 309 -6.54 5.95 -9.47
N ARG A 310 -7.09 7.06 -8.97
CA ARG A 310 -7.38 8.27 -9.76
C ARG A 310 -6.39 9.39 -9.49
N LEU A 311 -6.36 10.36 -10.38
CA LEU A 311 -5.52 11.55 -10.33
C LEU A 311 -6.31 12.79 -9.87
N PRO A 312 -5.67 13.75 -9.18
CA PRO A 312 -6.16 15.10 -9.10
C PRO A 312 -6.47 15.68 -10.50
N MET A 313 -7.46 16.56 -10.60
CA MET A 313 -7.90 17.09 -11.92
C MET A 313 -6.77 17.80 -12.66
N GLU A 314 -5.97 18.57 -11.95
CA GLU A 314 -4.85 19.33 -12.50
C GLU A 314 -3.75 18.41 -13.04
N ILE A 315 -3.43 17.35 -12.29
CA ILE A 315 -2.46 16.34 -12.71
C ILE A 315 -2.97 15.56 -13.93
N HIS A 316 -4.25 15.22 -13.95
CA HIS A 316 -4.86 14.55 -15.09
C HIS A 316 -4.84 15.46 -16.34
N ALA A 317 -5.14 16.75 -16.20
CA ALA A 317 -5.07 17.71 -17.31
C ALA A 317 -3.65 17.80 -17.87
N SER A 318 -2.63 17.92 -17.00
CA SER A 318 -1.23 17.93 -17.41
C SER A 318 -0.82 16.63 -18.13
N LEU A 319 -1.29 15.48 -17.64
CA LEU A 319 -1.06 14.21 -18.33
C LEU A 319 -1.69 14.16 -19.73
N MET A 320 -2.94 14.61 -19.85
CA MET A 320 -3.63 14.63 -21.15
C MET A 320 -2.96 15.57 -22.15
N GLU A 321 -2.42 16.70 -21.69
CA GLU A 321 -1.64 17.60 -22.52
C GLU A 321 -0.35 16.96 -23.09
N GLU A 322 0.34 16.12 -22.30
CA GLU A 322 1.52 15.38 -22.80
C GLU A 322 1.17 14.50 -24.01
N PHE A 323 0.01 13.83 -23.98
CA PHE A 323 -0.45 13.00 -25.10
C PHE A 323 -1.00 13.84 -26.27
N ALA A 324 -1.76 14.91 -25.99
CA ALA A 324 -2.35 15.77 -27.01
C ALA A 324 -1.27 16.52 -27.83
N SER A 325 -0.20 16.94 -27.15
CA SER A 325 0.96 17.60 -27.80
C SER A 325 1.97 16.64 -28.43
N ALA A 326 1.66 15.34 -28.45
CA ALA A 326 2.55 14.28 -28.94
C ALA A 326 3.94 14.20 -28.22
N ARG A 327 4.10 14.86 -27.07
CA ARG A 327 5.28 14.74 -26.21
C ARG A 327 5.33 13.37 -25.50
N ALA A 328 4.17 12.74 -25.31
CA ALA A 328 4.07 11.36 -24.86
C ALA A 328 3.29 10.52 -25.85
N GLU A 329 3.65 9.24 -25.98
CA GLU A 329 2.97 8.26 -26.81
C GLU A 329 2.65 7.00 -26.02
N LEU A 330 1.39 6.53 -26.11
CA LEU A 330 0.94 5.31 -25.45
C LEU A 330 1.00 4.12 -26.40
N LEU A 331 1.92 3.20 -26.11
CA LEU A 331 2.16 1.99 -26.89
C LEU A 331 1.49 0.78 -26.23
N ARG A 332 0.56 0.11 -26.95
CA ARG A 332 -0.08 -1.11 -26.45
C ARG A 332 0.78 -2.32 -26.79
N GLY A 333 1.25 -3.03 -25.75
CA GLY A 333 2.07 -4.23 -25.95
C GLY A 333 2.61 -4.79 -24.63
N GLN A 334 3.34 -5.88 -24.73
CA GLN A 334 4.01 -6.55 -23.61
C GLN A 334 5.51 -6.38 -23.73
N VAL A 335 6.16 -5.84 -22.70
CA VAL A 335 7.61 -5.84 -22.59
C VAL A 335 8.08 -7.29 -22.36
N LYS A 336 9.01 -7.76 -23.19
CA LYS A 336 9.62 -9.10 -23.12
C LYS A 336 11.01 -9.08 -22.49
N GLY A 337 11.69 -7.96 -22.56
CA GLY A 337 13.01 -7.79 -21.95
C GLY A 337 13.45 -6.32 -21.99
N VAL A 338 14.33 -5.98 -21.08
CA VAL A 338 15.02 -4.69 -21.01
C VAL A 338 16.51 -4.99 -20.88
N THR A 339 17.32 -4.38 -21.72
CA THR A 339 18.76 -4.51 -21.68
C THR A 339 19.40 -3.13 -21.56
N ARG A 340 20.27 -2.95 -20.56
CA ARG A 340 21.09 -1.74 -20.44
C ARG A 340 22.22 -1.80 -21.48
N THR A 341 22.41 -0.72 -22.23
CA THR A 341 23.44 -0.60 -23.28
C THR A 341 24.38 0.57 -22.95
N ARG A 342 25.45 0.74 -23.72
CA ARG A 342 26.34 1.92 -23.55
C ARG A 342 25.63 3.23 -23.84
N ALA A 343 24.61 3.23 -24.70
CA ALA A 343 23.85 4.41 -25.13
C ALA A 343 22.48 4.57 -24.43
N GLY A 344 22.21 3.83 -23.35
CA GLY A 344 20.92 3.87 -22.64
C GLY A 344 20.29 2.50 -22.52
N PHE A 345 19.05 2.33 -22.97
CA PHE A 345 18.25 1.11 -22.81
C PHE A 345 17.69 0.62 -24.13
N ALA A 346 17.66 -0.70 -24.31
CA ALA A 346 16.97 -1.40 -25.39
C ALA A 346 15.81 -2.21 -24.77
N VAL A 347 14.58 -1.94 -25.20
CA VAL A 347 13.38 -2.57 -24.66
C VAL A 347 12.67 -3.35 -25.75
N THR A 348 12.52 -4.67 -25.57
CA THR A 348 11.83 -5.54 -26.52
C THR A 348 10.33 -5.49 -26.24
N LEU A 349 9.55 -4.99 -27.19
CA LEU A 349 8.10 -4.86 -27.16
C LEU A 349 7.45 -5.87 -28.11
N LEU A 350 6.51 -6.66 -27.59
CA LEU A 350 5.65 -7.53 -28.39
C LEU A 350 4.24 -6.94 -28.46
N ARG A 351 3.79 -6.60 -29.67
CA ARG A 351 2.40 -6.17 -29.94
C ARG A 351 1.60 -7.34 -30.52
N ARG A 352 0.30 -7.33 -30.26
CA ARG A 352 -0.60 -8.37 -30.77
C ARG A 352 -0.57 -8.40 -32.31
N GLY A 353 -0.27 -9.58 -32.89
CA GLY A 353 -0.24 -9.78 -34.35
C GLY A 353 0.94 -9.12 -35.05
N ARG A 354 1.99 -8.76 -34.32
CA ARG A 354 3.24 -8.22 -34.90
C ARG A 354 4.45 -8.97 -34.37
N GLU A 355 5.55 -8.91 -35.09
CA GLU A 355 6.85 -9.35 -34.60
C GLU A 355 7.31 -8.47 -33.43
N ALA A 356 8.22 -9.01 -32.61
CA ALA A 356 8.83 -8.26 -31.55
C ALA A 356 9.71 -7.14 -32.10
N GLU A 357 9.50 -5.92 -31.63
CA GLU A 357 10.31 -4.75 -32.00
C GLU A 357 11.20 -4.31 -30.83
N THR A 358 12.37 -3.73 -31.13
CA THR A 358 13.25 -3.16 -30.12
C THR A 358 13.15 -1.64 -30.12
N LEU A 359 12.69 -1.08 -29.01
CA LEU A 359 12.68 0.36 -28.78
C LEU A 359 13.96 0.76 -28.04
N LYS A 360 14.56 1.87 -28.44
CA LYS A 360 15.74 2.47 -27.78
C LYS A 360 15.31 3.70 -27.00
N ALA A 361 15.88 3.89 -25.80
CA ALA A 361 15.65 5.06 -24.97
C ALA A 361 16.91 5.41 -24.17
N ASP A 362 17.08 6.67 -23.85
CA ASP A 362 18.18 7.14 -22.99
C ASP A 362 17.98 6.68 -21.55
N LEU A 363 16.72 6.73 -21.08
CA LEU A 363 16.29 6.25 -19.75
C LEU A 363 15.07 5.33 -19.89
N ALA A 364 14.99 4.29 -19.07
CA ALA A 364 13.83 3.41 -19.00
C ALA A 364 13.46 3.14 -17.54
N PHE A 365 12.20 3.37 -17.18
CA PHE A 365 11.68 3.19 -15.82
C PHE A 365 10.63 2.09 -15.76
N ASP A 366 10.69 1.26 -14.73
CA ASP A 366 9.65 0.27 -14.47
C ASP A 366 8.55 0.83 -13.58
N CYS A 367 7.50 1.31 -14.20
CA CYS A 367 6.28 1.81 -13.57
C CYS A 367 5.15 0.76 -13.56
N SER A 368 5.46 -0.54 -13.73
CA SER A 368 4.45 -1.62 -13.85
C SER A 368 3.76 -1.96 -12.51
N GLY A 369 4.21 -1.37 -11.43
CA GLY A 369 3.70 -1.55 -10.08
C GLY A 369 4.54 -2.51 -9.24
N PHE A 370 4.38 -2.39 -7.94
CA PHE A 370 5.06 -3.26 -6.98
C PHE A 370 4.27 -4.55 -6.76
N ARG A 371 4.99 -5.62 -6.44
CA ARG A 371 4.44 -6.89 -5.96
C ARG A 371 5.24 -7.35 -4.76
N PRO A 372 4.59 -8.00 -3.77
CA PRO A 372 5.32 -8.63 -2.68
C PRO A 372 6.31 -9.66 -3.24
N ASP A 373 7.54 -9.60 -2.77
CA ASP A 373 8.53 -10.63 -3.05
C ASP A 373 8.41 -11.74 -2.01
N LEU A 374 7.80 -12.83 -2.41
CA LEU A 374 7.61 -14.00 -1.56
C LEU A 374 8.88 -14.87 -1.45
N GLU A 375 9.86 -14.63 -2.29
CA GLU A 375 11.14 -15.35 -2.28
C GLU A 375 12.21 -14.64 -1.44
N GLN A 376 11.91 -13.47 -0.88
CA GLN A 376 12.82 -12.82 0.07
C GLN A 376 13.08 -13.70 1.29
N PRO A 377 14.30 -13.72 1.86
CA PRO A 377 14.69 -14.68 2.90
C PRO A 377 13.71 -14.78 4.07
N LEU A 378 13.24 -13.64 4.58
CA LEU A 378 12.28 -13.58 5.69
C LEU A 378 10.96 -14.34 5.39
N ILE A 379 10.37 -14.09 4.23
CA ILE A 379 9.08 -14.72 3.85
C ILE A 379 9.30 -16.19 3.50
N ARG A 380 10.39 -16.50 2.79
CA ARG A 380 10.75 -17.86 2.44
C ARG A 380 10.98 -18.70 3.70
N GLY A 381 11.72 -18.20 4.69
CA GLY A 381 11.94 -18.89 5.96
C GLY A 381 10.62 -19.24 6.67
N LEU A 382 9.68 -18.30 6.73
CA LEU A 382 8.35 -18.55 7.31
C LEU A 382 7.55 -19.60 6.52
N THR A 383 7.63 -19.59 5.19
CA THR A 383 6.92 -20.58 4.36
C THR A 383 7.53 -21.97 4.44
N GLU A 384 8.85 -22.09 4.46
CA GLU A 384 9.59 -23.35 4.66
C GLU A 384 9.34 -23.96 6.05
N ALA A 385 9.21 -23.10 7.07
CA ALA A 385 8.83 -23.53 8.43
C ALA A 385 7.35 -23.91 8.57
N GLY A 386 6.51 -23.66 7.56
CA GLY A 386 5.08 -23.90 7.60
C GLY A 386 4.29 -22.90 8.45
N LEU A 387 4.91 -21.79 8.85
CA LEU A 387 4.29 -20.69 9.62
C LEU A 387 3.48 -19.71 8.75
N ALA A 388 3.76 -19.69 7.45
CA ALA A 388 3.03 -18.89 6.49
C ALA A 388 2.79 -19.67 5.20
N GLU A 389 1.67 -19.41 4.53
CA GLU A 389 1.42 -19.87 3.17
C GLU A 389 1.16 -18.68 2.24
N PRO A 390 1.66 -18.72 1.00
CA PRO A 390 1.24 -17.77 -0.02
C PRO A 390 -0.27 -17.87 -0.28
N ASP A 391 -0.91 -16.74 -0.58
CA ASP A 391 -2.30 -16.76 -1.05
C ASP A 391 -2.44 -17.49 -2.41
N ALA A 392 -3.67 -17.82 -2.78
CA ALA A 392 -3.98 -18.60 -4.01
C ALA A 392 -3.48 -17.95 -5.32
N HIS A 393 -3.17 -16.66 -5.30
CA HIS A 393 -2.70 -15.89 -6.47
C HIS A 393 -1.24 -15.45 -6.35
N ARG A 394 -0.57 -15.80 -5.25
CA ARG A 394 0.80 -15.36 -4.91
C ARG A 394 0.95 -13.82 -4.97
N LEU A 395 -0.09 -13.11 -4.54
CA LEU A 395 -0.08 -11.65 -4.38
C LEU A 395 0.33 -11.22 -2.97
N GLY A 396 0.59 -12.17 -2.08
CA GLY A 396 0.99 -11.98 -0.72
C GLY A 396 0.84 -13.28 0.08
N LEU A 397 0.65 -13.15 1.38
CA LEU A 397 0.40 -14.25 2.31
C LEU A 397 -1.10 -14.48 2.50
N ALA A 398 -1.47 -15.72 2.75
CA ALA A 398 -2.80 -16.08 3.21
C ALA A 398 -2.97 -15.62 4.66
N VAL A 399 -4.05 -14.85 4.91
CA VAL A 399 -4.33 -14.29 6.24
C VAL A 399 -5.81 -14.39 6.58
N GLU A 400 -6.12 -14.33 7.86
CA GLU A 400 -7.49 -14.05 8.33
C GLU A 400 -7.85 -12.56 8.15
N PRO A 401 -9.12 -12.18 8.28
CA PRO A 401 -9.54 -10.76 8.22
C PRO A 401 -8.86 -9.85 9.24
N SER A 402 -8.41 -10.39 10.37
CA SER A 402 -7.60 -9.71 11.39
C SER A 402 -6.16 -9.44 10.94
N GLY A 403 -5.70 -10.09 9.88
CA GLY A 403 -4.30 -10.08 9.46
C GLY A 403 -3.46 -11.22 10.06
N GLN A 404 -4.04 -12.09 10.90
CA GLN A 404 -3.32 -13.26 11.41
C GLN A 404 -2.93 -14.17 10.25
N ILE A 405 -1.64 -14.55 10.19
CA ILE A 405 -1.09 -15.34 9.08
C ILE A 405 -1.60 -16.76 9.18
N LEU A 406 -1.96 -17.32 8.02
CA LEU A 406 -2.30 -18.73 7.89
C LEU A 406 -1.05 -19.52 7.47
N GLY A 407 -0.70 -20.49 8.29
CA GLY A 407 0.37 -21.44 8.02
C GLY A 407 -0.14 -22.73 7.37
N LYS A 408 0.63 -23.79 7.50
CA LYS A 408 0.36 -25.08 6.87
C LYS A 408 -1.06 -25.56 7.09
N ALA A 409 -1.70 -26.00 6.00
CA ALA A 409 -3.10 -26.45 5.96
C ALA A 409 -4.12 -25.37 6.38
N GLY A 410 -3.81 -24.10 6.14
CA GLY A 410 -4.70 -22.99 6.44
C GLY A 410 -4.96 -22.73 7.92
N ARG A 411 -4.08 -23.24 8.81
CA ARG A 411 -4.21 -23.02 10.25
C ARG A 411 -3.61 -21.68 10.64
N PRO A 412 -4.28 -20.89 11.49
CA PRO A 412 -3.70 -19.65 11.99
C PRO A 412 -2.38 -19.91 12.74
N SER A 413 -1.36 -19.09 12.49
CA SER A 413 -0.10 -19.10 13.25
C SER A 413 -0.24 -18.12 14.43
N PRO A 414 -0.33 -18.62 15.69
CA PRO A 414 -0.61 -17.79 16.84
C PRO A 414 0.45 -16.72 17.05
N GLY A 415 0.06 -15.45 17.20
CA GLY A 415 1.00 -14.35 17.42
C GLY A 415 1.71 -13.83 16.17
N LEU A 416 1.46 -14.40 14.99
CA LEU A 416 2.08 -13.96 13.74
C LEU A 416 1.04 -13.27 12.84
N TYR A 417 1.30 -12.00 12.49
CA TYR A 417 0.41 -11.16 11.72
C TYR A 417 1.09 -10.57 10.49
N ALA A 418 0.32 -10.29 9.45
CA ALA A 418 0.72 -9.45 8.33
C ALA A 418 -0.29 -8.32 8.13
N ILE A 419 0.19 -7.12 7.82
CA ILE A 419 -0.65 -5.94 7.62
C ILE A 419 -0.25 -5.25 6.30
N GLY A 420 -1.25 -4.72 5.60
CA GLY A 420 -1.09 -3.96 4.38
C GLY A 420 -0.86 -4.81 3.13
N PRO A 421 -0.06 -4.34 2.15
CA PRO A 421 0.06 -4.95 0.83
C PRO A 421 0.42 -6.43 0.80
N LEU A 422 1.10 -6.93 1.84
CA LEU A 422 1.43 -8.36 1.98
C LEU A 422 0.19 -9.26 2.12
N CYS A 423 -0.98 -8.68 2.38
CA CYS A 423 -2.27 -9.37 2.50
C CYS A 423 -3.16 -9.23 1.24
N GLN A 424 -2.62 -8.69 0.12
CA GLN A 424 -3.42 -8.27 -1.03
C GLN A 424 -4.23 -9.41 -1.67
N GLY A 425 -3.69 -10.62 -1.72
CA GLY A 425 -4.40 -11.76 -2.32
C GLY A 425 -5.65 -12.17 -1.55
N THR A 426 -5.65 -12.02 -0.23
CA THR A 426 -6.79 -12.31 0.63
C THR A 426 -7.76 -11.13 0.77
N LEU A 427 -7.23 -9.89 0.91
CA LEU A 427 -8.04 -8.71 1.27
C LEU A 427 -8.20 -7.68 0.12
N TRP A 428 -7.66 -7.93 -1.03
CA TRP A 428 -7.65 -7.17 -2.28
C TRP A 428 -7.29 -5.67 -2.12
N GLU A 429 -8.19 -4.81 -1.63
CA GLU A 429 -7.99 -3.33 -1.56
C GLU A 429 -7.07 -2.86 -0.41
N ILE A 430 -6.33 -3.76 0.22
CA ILE A 430 -5.50 -3.51 1.41
C ILE A 430 -4.23 -2.68 1.14
N THR A 431 -4.21 -1.90 0.09
CA THR A 431 -3.09 -1.04 -0.30
C THR A 431 -3.35 0.44 -0.06
N ALA A 432 -4.56 0.82 0.30
CA ALA A 432 -4.92 2.21 0.55
C ALA A 432 -4.94 2.52 2.07
N VAL A 433 -4.66 3.80 2.40
CA VAL A 433 -4.51 4.28 3.79
C VAL A 433 -5.67 3.84 4.71
N PRO A 434 -6.95 4.11 4.39
CA PRO A 434 -8.03 3.75 5.31
C PRO A 434 -8.20 2.24 5.53
N GLU A 435 -7.89 1.43 4.52
CA GLU A 435 -7.97 -0.03 4.60
C GLU A 435 -6.86 -0.59 5.49
N ILE A 436 -5.62 -0.09 5.33
CA ILE A 436 -4.48 -0.47 6.17
C ILE A 436 -4.74 -0.10 7.63
N VAL A 437 -5.22 1.12 7.88
CA VAL A 437 -5.51 1.59 9.25
C VAL A 437 -6.59 0.73 9.92
N ARG A 438 -7.67 0.41 9.20
CA ARG A 438 -8.71 -0.50 9.73
C ARG A 438 -8.20 -1.92 9.99
N GLN A 439 -7.30 -2.42 9.17
CA GLN A 439 -6.68 -3.73 9.39
C GLN A 439 -5.77 -3.70 10.61
N ALA A 440 -4.93 -2.66 10.74
CA ALA A 440 -4.05 -2.49 11.90
C ALA A 440 -4.85 -2.40 13.22
N ASP A 441 -5.97 -1.68 13.19
CA ASP A 441 -6.88 -1.55 14.33
C ASP A 441 -7.47 -2.92 14.74
N ARG A 442 -7.98 -3.71 13.78
CA ARG A 442 -8.50 -5.07 14.04
C ARG A 442 -7.41 -6.02 14.56
N ALA A 443 -6.21 -5.96 13.99
CA ALA A 443 -5.09 -6.77 14.45
C ALA A 443 -4.73 -6.42 15.90
N ALA A 444 -4.64 -5.14 16.22
CA ALA A 444 -4.32 -4.68 17.57
C ALA A 444 -5.40 -5.05 18.62
N GLN A 445 -6.67 -5.04 18.24
CA GLN A 445 -7.76 -5.53 19.09
C GLN A 445 -7.62 -7.03 19.39
N ALA A 446 -7.30 -7.84 18.37
CA ALA A 446 -7.05 -9.28 18.55
C ALA A 446 -5.82 -9.53 19.43
N ILE A 447 -4.74 -8.76 19.23
CA ILE A 447 -3.52 -8.83 20.04
C ILE A 447 -3.81 -8.44 21.49
N ALA A 448 -4.60 -7.39 21.74
CA ALA A 448 -4.97 -6.93 23.07
C ALA A 448 -5.71 -8.03 23.87
N THR A 449 -6.56 -8.81 23.20
CA THR A 449 -7.24 -9.96 23.80
C THR A 449 -6.26 -11.05 24.22
N SER A 450 -5.21 -11.29 23.43
CA SER A 450 -4.16 -12.28 23.75
C SER A 450 -3.19 -11.81 24.84
N ALA A 451 -3.02 -10.49 25.01
CA ALA A 451 -2.16 -9.89 26.02
C ALA A 451 -2.82 -9.77 27.39
N ALA A 452 -4.16 -9.91 27.46
CA ALA A 452 -4.89 -9.86 28.73
C ALA A 452 -4.47 -11.06 29.61
N PRO A 453 -4.24 -10.86 30.92
CA PRO A 453 -4.04 -11.99 31.85
C PRO A 453 -5.21 -12.95 31.73
N ALA A 454 -4.93 -14.27 31.68
CA ALA A 454 -6.00 -15.26 31.75
C ALA A 454 -6.84 -15.01 33.02
N GLU A 455 -8.13 -14.79 32.90
CA GLU A 455 -9.02 -14.70 34.06
C GLU A 455 -8.87 -15.99 34.87
N PRO A 456 -8.66 -15.91 36.21
CA PRO A 456 -8.59 -17.12 37.03
C PRO A 456 -9.91 -17.87 36.85
N SER A 457 -9.82 -19.12 36.41
CA SER A 457 -10.98 -20.00 36.26
C SER A 457 -11.74 -20.06 37.57
N LEU A 458 -13.00 -19.66 37.60
CA LEU A 458 -13.92 -19.65 38.77
C LEU A 458 -14.19 -21.08 39.33
N GLU A 459 -13.53 -22.12 38.85
CA GLU A 459 -13.75 -23.51 39.28
C GLU A 459 -12.95 -23.95 40.54
N ALA A 460 -12.07 -23.08 41.07
CA ALA A 460 -11.23 -23.51 42.23
C ALA A 460 -11.87 -23.18 43.61
N THR A 461 -13.07 -22.58 43.70
CA THR A 461 -13.67 -22.15 44.94
C THR A 461 -14.79 -23.10 45.48
N ALA A 462 -15.08 -24.21 44.81
CA ALA A 462 -16.17 -25.13 45.20
C ALA A 462 -15.70 -26.42 45.89
N ALA A 463 -14.44 -26.49 46.32
CA ALA A 463 -13.89 -27.72 46.98
C ALA A 463 -13.39 -27.45 48.41
N SER A 464 -13.94 -26.48 49.11
CA SER A 464 -13.66 -26.27 50.55
C SER A 464 -14.92 -25.72 51.23
N SER A 465 -15.92 -26.58 51.32
CA SER A 465 -17.04 -26.41 52.27
C SER A 465 -17.46 -27.76 52.82
#